data_74722ebeb9e74255bc9ad99ddf08eecd
#
_entry.id   74722ebeb9e74255bc9ad99ddf08eecd
#
_cell.length_a   1.000
_cell.length_b   1.000
_cell.length_c   1.000
_cell.angle_alpha   90.00
_cell.angle_beta   90.00
_cell.angle_gamma   90.00
#
_symmetry.space_group_name_H-M   'P 1'
#
loop_
_entity.id
_entity.type
_entity.pdbx_description
1 polymer ?
#
loop_
_entity_poly.entity_id
_entity_poly.type
_entity_poly.pdbx_seq_one_letter_code
_entity_poly.pdbx_strand_id
1 'polypeptide(L)'
;MNKHDVQRVVIEVLTEIQTKSGRPLMPLTGQTRPIGGLVGFDSLNAVEATVELAERLRCDLAEVHVFLNPAGTRPLCVQEITEHLCAQLHLEVATDGR
;
A
#
# COMPACT_ATOMS: atom_id res chain seq x y z
N MET A 1 8.93 -13.78 1.63
CA MET A 1 7.67 -13.15 1.19
C MET A 1 7.75 -12.85 -0.29
N ASN A 2 6.74 -13.21 -1.03
CA ASN A 2 6.72 -12.96 -2.47
C ASN A 2 5.71 -11.87 -2.82
N LYS A 3 5.62 -11.53 -4.11
CA LYS A 3 4.73 -10.47 -4.59
C LYS A 3 3.27 -10.73 -4.20
N HIS A 4 2.86 -11.98 -4.26
CA HIS A 4 1.49 -12.35 -3.93
C HIS A 4 1.19 -12.08 -2.45
N ASP A 5 2.15 -12.39 -1.57
CA ASP A 5 2.02 -12.12 -0.14
C ASP A 5 1.94 -10.62 0.13
N VAL A 6 2.76 -9.84 -0.57
CA VAL A 6 2.76 -8.38 -0.40
C VAL A 6 1.40 -7.81 -0.81
N GLN A 7 0.86 -8.27 -1.94
CA GLN A 7 -0.45 -7.80 -2.38
C GLN A 7 -1.55 -8.12 -1.37
N ARG A 8 -1.49 -9.31 -0.76
CA ARG A 8 -2.44 -9.69 0.25
C ARG A 8 -2.36 -8.75 1.46
N VAL A 9 -1.14 -8.41 1.89
CA VAL A 9 -0.97 -7.48 3.00
C VAL A 9 -1.55 -6.10 2.66
N VAL A 10 -1.33 -5.62 1.45
CA VAL A 10 -1.89 -4.35 1.00
C VAL A 10 -3.41 -4.38 1.11
N ILE A 11 -4.03 -5.43 0.60
CA ILE A 11 -5.49 -5.56 0.63
C ILE A 11 -6.01 -5.64 2.05
N GLU A 12 -5.31 -6.37 2.92
CA GLU A 12 -5.70 -6.48 4.33
C GLU A 12 -5.67 -5.13 5.03
N VAL A 13 -4.63 -4.36 4.80
CA VAL A 13 -4.50 -3.04 5.43
C VAL A 13 -5.63 -2.12 4.96
N LEU A 14 -5.90 -2.10 3.65
CA LEU A 14 -6.97 -1.28 3.11
C LEU A 14 -8.34 -1.69 3.67
N THR A 15 -8.57 -2.99 3.77
CA THR A 15 -9.82 -3.52 4.30
C THR A 15 -10.01 -3.08 5.76
N GLU A 16 -8.95 -3.17 6.55
CA GLU A 16 -9.03 -2.78 7.96
C GLU A 16 -9.32 -1.30 8.14
N ILE A 17 -8.68 -0.46 7.35
CA ILE A 17 -8.91 0.99 7.43
C ILE A 17 -10.35 1.31 7.09
N GLN A 18 -10.89 0.72 6.02
CA GLN A 18 -12.27 0.96 5.62
C GLN A 18 -13.26 0.45 6.68
N THR A 19 -12.97 -0.71 7.26
CA THR A 19 -13.82 -1.29 8.29
C THR A 19 -13.82 -0.41 9.55
N LYS A 20 -12.66 0.03 10.00
CA LYS A 20 -12.56 0.87 11.18
C LYS A 20 -13.25 2.21 10.98
N SER A 21 -13.28 2.70 9.77
CA SER A 21 -13.92 3.97 9.43
C SER A 21 -15.42 3.82 9.21
N GLY A 22 -15.96 2.61 9.30
CA GLY A 22 -17.38 2.37 9.10
C GLY A 22 -17.83 2.54 7.66
N ARG A 23 -16.92 2.41 6.72
CA ARG A 23 -17.24 2.61 5.30
C ARG A 23 -17.66 1.29 4.65
N PRO A 24 -18.45 1.37 3.57
CA PRO A 24 -18.85 0.16 2.86
C PRO A 24 -17.64 -0.59 2.33
N LEU A 25 -17.67 -1.91 2.51
CA LEU A 25 -16.63 -2.77 1.93
C LEU A 25 -17.02 -3.10 0.50
N MET A 26 -16.05 -3.09 -0.39
CA MET A 26 -16.21 -3.47 -1.77
C MET A 26 -15.09 -4.44 -2.12
N PRO A 27 -15.28 -5.28 -3.13
CA PRO A 27 -14.22 -6.22 -3.53
C PRO A 27 -12.97 -5.45 -3.92
N LEU A 28 -11.84 -5.84 -3.35
CA LEU A 28 -10.54 -5.24 -3.64
C LEU A 28 -9.77 -6.16 -4.57
N THR A 29 -9.30 -5.63 -5.67
CA THR A 29 -8.50 -6.36 -6.65
C THR A 29 -7.21 -5.61 -6.93
N GLY A 30 -6.35 -6.18 -7.76
CA GLY A 30 -5.15 -5.51 -8.18
C GLY A 30 -5.41 -4.21 -8.94
N GLN A 31 -6.61 -4.06 -9.49
CA GLN A 31 -6.98 -2.87 -10.27
C GLN A 31 -7.60 -1.76 -9.42
N THR A 32 -7.89 -2.02 -8.16
CA THR A 32 -8.51 -1.04 -7.27
C THR A 32 -7.52 0.09 -6.99
N ARG A 33 -7.97 1.34 -7.16
CA ARG A 33 -7.19 2.52 -6.78
C ARG A 33 -7.73 3.02 -5.44
N PRO A 34 -6.93 2.90 -4.36
CA PRO A 34 -7.43 3.35 -3.05
C PRO A 34 -7.84 4.81 -3.05
N ILE A 35 -6.96 5.71 -3.50
CA ILE A 35 -7.31 7.13 -3.58
C ILE A 35 -8.17 7.33 -4.83
N GLY A 36 -9.40 7.80 -4.60
CA GLY A 36 -10.35 8.03 -5.68
C GLY A 36 -11.25 6.86 -6.00
N GLY A 37 -10.89 5.64 -5.56
CA GLY A 37 -11.68 4.45 -5.84
C GLY A 37 -12.39 3.88 -4.63
N LEU A 38 -11.79 4.02 -3.45
CA LEU A 38 -12.43 3.54 -2.21
C LEU A 38 -13.17 4.68 -1.55
N VAL A 39 -14.38 4.37 -1.04
CA VAL A 39 -15.23 5.37 -0.42
C VAL A 39 -14.50 6.03 0.74
N GLY A 40 -14.38 7.35 0.68
CA GLY A 40 -13.81 8.14 1.77
C GLY A 40 -12.31 7.99 1.98
N PHE A 41 -11.63 7.20 1.17
CA PHE A 41 -10.18 7.00 1.32
C PHE A 41 -9.44 8.20 0.73
N ASP A 42 -8.81 8.99 1.60
CA ASP A 42 -8.13 10.21 1.20
C ASP A 42 -6.64 10.14 1.54
N SER A 43 -5.94 11.26 1.41
CA SER A 43 -4.50 11.28 1.65
C SER A 43 -4.15 10.99 3.10
N LEU A 44 -5.02 11.34 4.04
CA LEU A 44 -4.79 11.03 5.44
C LEU A 44 -4.84 9.53 5.68
N ASN A 45 -5.82 8.85 5.08
CA ASN A 45 -5.89 7.39 5.16
C ASN A 45 -4.70 6.74 4.48
N ALA A 46 -4.19 7.35 3.40
CA ALA A 46 -3.00 6.85 2.73
C ALA A 46 -1.79 6.90 3.66
N VAL A 47 -1.66 7.93 4.47
CA VAL A 47 -0.60 8.02 5.46
C VAL A 47 -0.75 6.91 6.51
N GLU A 48 -1.96 6.71 7.02
CA GLU A 48 -2.22 5.62 7.96
C GLU A 48 -1.85 4.27 7.37
N ALA A 49 -2.26 4.04 6.14
CA ALA A 49 -1.97 2.76 5.47
C ALA A 49 -0.47 2.58 5.28
N THR A 50 0.24 3.64 4.94
CA THR A 50 1.69 3.57 4.76
C THR A 50 2.38 3.16 6.05
N VAL A 51 1.97 3.73 7.19
CA VAL A 51 2.53 3.36 8.48
C VAL A 51 2.27 1.89 8.79
N GLU A 52 1.02 1.44 8.57
CA GLU A 52 0.67 0.04 8.79
C GLU A 52 1.49 -0.91 7.90
N LEU A 53 1.62 -0.54 6.63
CA LEU A 53 2.40 -1.35 5.70
C LEU A 53 3.86 -1.43 6.13
N ALA A 54 4.43 -0.31 6.55
CA ALA A 54 5.81 -0.29 7.01
C ALA A 54 6.02 -1.23 8.19
N GLU A 55 5.07 -1.24 9.13
CA GLU A 55 5.16 -2.11 10.28
C GLU A 55 5.01 -3.58 9.91
N ARG A 56 4.03 -3.91 9.08
CA ARG A 56 3.77 -5.30 8.71
C ARG A 56 4.85 -5.87 7.83
N LEU A 57 5.40 -5.06 6.94
CA LEU A 57 6.44 -5.49 6.02
C LEU A 57 7.83 -5.28 6.57
N ARG A 58 7.95 -4.63 7.74
CA ARG A 58 9.21 -4.36 8.42
C ARG A 58 10.19 -3.64 7.51
N CYS A 59 9.71 -2.56 6.89
CA CYS A 59 10.54 -1.73 6.04
C CYS A 59 10.25 -0.27 6.32
N ASP A 60 11.19 0.58 5.90
CA ASP A 60 11.06 2.02 6.11
C ASP A 60 10.42 2.66 4.89
N LEU A 61 9.22 3.21 5.06
CA LEU A 61 8.47 3.85 3.98
C LEU A 61 8.27 5.34 4.25
N ALA A 62 9.04 5.93 5.19
CA ALA A 62 8.81 7.29 5.65
C ALA A 62 8.90 8.31 4.52
N GLU A 63 9.75 8.08 3.53
CA GLU A 63 9.93 9.05 2.45
C GLU A 63 9.47 8.51 1.10
N VAL A 64 8.56 7.53 1.12
CA VAL A 64 8.10 6.88 -0.10
C VAL A 64 6.62 7.19 -0.31
N HIS A 65 6.28 7.66 -1.51
CA HIS A 65 4.88 7.81 -1.89
C HIS A 65 4.35 6.44 -2.31
N VAL A 66 3.69 5.75 -1.38
CA VAL A 66 3.23 4.39 -1.64
C VAL A 66 1.99 4.38 -2.52
N PHE A 67 1.10 5.34 -2.32
CA PHE A 67 -0.20 5.37 -3.00
C PHE A 67 -0.25 6.30 -4.21
N LEU A 68 0.84 7.00 -4.48
CA LEU A 68 0.96 7.88 -5.63
C LEU A 68 2.22 7.54 -6.41
N ASN A 69 2.24 7.93 -7.69
CA ASN A 69 3.45 7.78 -8.48
C ASN A 69 4.57 8.67 -7.91
N PRO A 70 5.83 8.49 -8.34
CA PRO A 70 6.93 9.27 -7.76
C PRO A 70 6.76 10.78 -7.85
N ALA A 71 6.06 11.27 -8.89
CA ALA A 71 5.80 12.70 -9.03
C ALA A 71 4.68 13.20 -8.13
N GLY A 72 3.92 12.29 -7.48
CA GLY A 72 2.81 12.67 -6.62
C GLY A 72 1.60 13.18 -7.37
N THR A 73 1.47 12.85 -8.65
CA THR A 73 0.42 13.40 -9.50
C THR A 73 -0.65 12.39 -9.90
N ARG A 74 -0.41 11.08 -9.73
CA ARG A 74 -1.35 10.06 -10.17
C ARG A 74 -1.50 8.98 -9.10
N PRO A 75 -2.76 8.69 -8.68
CA PRO A 75 -3.00 7.57 -7.75
C PRO A 75 -2.64 6.24 -8.38
N LEU A 76 -2.08 5.36 -7.56
CA LEU A 76 -1.69 4.01 -7.99
C LEU A 76 -2.78 3.02 -7.63
N CYS A 77 -2.88 1.94 -8.43
CA CYS A 77 -3.76 0.82 -8.10
C CYS A 77 -3.00 -0.16 -7.19
N VAL A 78 -3.74 -1.11 -6.61
CA VAL A 78 -3.15 -2.09 -5.68
C VAL A 78 -1.98 -2.83 -6.31
N GLN A 79 -2.09 -3.22 -7.57
CA GLN A 79 -1.01 -3.93 -8.25
C GLN A 79 0.25 -3.08 -8.34
N GLU A 80 0.09 -1.82 -8.70
CA GLU A 80 1.23 -0.88 -8.79
C GLU A 80 1.84 -0.63 -7.42
N ILE A 81 1.01 -0.48 -6.40
CA ILE A 81 1.47 -0.33 -5.02
C ILE A 81 2.28 -1.55 -4.60
N THR A 82 1.78 -2.73 -4.93
CA THR A 82 2.46 -3.98 -4.61
C THR A 82 3.83 -4.04 -5.27
N GLU A 83 3.91 -3.67 -6.53
CA GLU A 83 5.18 -3.68 -7.26
C GLU A 83 6.17 -2.68 -6.64
N HIS A 84 5.68 -1.52 -6.25
CA HIS A 84 6.51 -0.52 -5.60
C HIS A 84 7.07 -1.05 -4.28
N LEU A 85 6.21 -1.68 -3.48
CA LEU A 85 6.64 -2.25 -2.20
C LEU A 85 7.63 -3.39 -2.39
N CYS A 86 7.41 -4.23 -3.39
CA CYS A 86 8.34 -5.32 -3.68
C CYS A 86 9.72 -4.79 -4.04
N ALA A 87 9.77 -3.68 -4.79
CA ALA A 87 11.03 -3.06 -5.14
C ALA A 87 11.75 -2.56 -3.89
N GLN A 88 11.00 -1.95 -2.96
CA GLN A 88 11.59 -1.46 -1.72
C GLN A 88 12.12 -2.61 -0.87
N LEU A 89 11.34 -3.67 -0.73
CA LEU A 89 11.76 -4.84 0.05
C LEU A 89 12.97 -5.52 -0.58
N HIS A 90 13.00 -5.60 -1.89
CA HIS A 90 14.10 -6.22 -2.59
C HIS A 90 15.40 -5.42 -2.41
N LEU A 91 15.30 -4.10 -2.48
CA LEU A 91 16.47 -3.24 -2.25
C LEU A 91 16.99 -3.39 -0.83
N GLU A 92 16.10 -3.50 0.16
CA GLU A 92 16.51 -3.70 1.55
C GLU A 92 17.18 -5.04 1.72
N VAL A 93 16.63 -6.10 1.14
CA VAL A 93 17.21 -7.42 1.21
C VAL A 93 18.58 -7.44 0.54
N ALA A 94 18.70 -6.81 -0.63
CA ALA A 94 19.98 -6.75 -1.35
C ALA A 94 21.03 -6.02 -0.54
N THR A 95 20.65 -4.94 0.14
CA THR A 95 21.57 -4.18 0.98
C THR A 95 21.98 -4.97 2.21
N ASP A 96 21.00 -5.59 2.85
CA ASP A 96 21.20 -6.33 4.09
C ASP A 96 22.02 -7.60 3.87
N GLY A 97 21.82 -8.23 2.76
CA GLY A 97 22.45 -9.50 2.47
C GLY A 97 23.88 -9.39 1.94
N ARG A 98 24.40 -8.19 1.86
CA ARG A 98 25.73 -7.97 1.32
C ARG A 98 26.64 -7.37 2.34
#